data_90c53e412bdbdda12e914d1212d025d7
#
_entry.id   90c53e412bdbdda12e914d1212d025d7
#
_cell.length_a   1.000
_cell.length_b   1.000
_cell.length_c   1.000
_cell.angle_alpha   90.00
_cell.angle_beta   90.00
_cell.angle_gamma   90.00
#
_symmetry.space_group_name_H-M   'P 1'
#
loop_
_entity.id
_entity.type
_entity.pdbx_description
1 polymer ?
#
loop_
_entity_poly.entity_id
_entity_poly.type
_entity_poly.pdbx_seq_one_letter_code
_entity_poly.pdbx_strand_id
1 'polypeptide(L)'
;MNQKIFRMFLIGCVVACLAACSDTFEEGDPTPPEISVTEEVTTDQLTFSFDVIKCKGKFTVESVDTQWPTAPKITIKDHHVTVELIADYTFLKVTDESGLSQHIKIQSTHPDLTLTIYDLHQSYGVRQRYPDLKFGTGKIKILRDTQENGVAKVSIDPDGVLVIESIKPGRHSFQLADTRGIVRYVIVDVNKGWDVTGSTLEVECQQGELLNFLIKYGNGGWKLVSAAVETPFNVLVTKGTNGDCTYLYDWLQLSIPMDASGQLIYKLENRDGLHVTITVSVKES
;
A
#
# COMPACT_ATOMS: atom_id res chain seq x y z
N MET A 1 -17.92 9.91 -32.27
CA MET A 1 -18.06 11.03 -31.33
C MET A 1 -19.18 10.66 -30.35
N ASN A 2 -18.87 9.92 -29.30
CA ASN A 2 -19.84 9.55 -28.25
C ASN A 2 -19.13 9.68 -26.91
N GLN A 3 -19.41 10.78 -26.23
CA GLN A 3 -19.03 11.00 -24.83
C GLN A 3 -19.89 10.08 -23.96
N LYS A 4 -19.30 9.03 -23.39
CA LYS A 4 -19.90 8.30 -22.27
C LYS A 4 -19.56 9.05 -20.98
N ILE A 5 -20.55 9.78 -20.48
CA ILE A 5 -20.57 10.42 -19.18
C ILE A 5 -20.42 9.33 -18.11
N PHE A 6 -19.28 9.35 -17.44
CA PHE A 6 -18.98 8.51 -16.27
C PHE A 6 -19.79 9.07 -15.09
N ARG A 7 -20.97 8.52 -14.83
CA ARG A 7 -21.71 8.78 -13.59
C ARG A 7 -20.99 8.02 -12.46
N MET A 8 -20.18 8.72 -11.72
CA MET A 8 -19.68 8.29 -10.43
C MET A 8 -20.87 8.19 -9.46
N PHE A 9 -21.29 6.98 -9.14
CA PHE A 9 -22.26 6.74 -8.07
C PHE A 9 -21.53 6.98 -6.73
N LEU A 10 -21.84 8.12 -6.13
CA LEU A 10 -21.52 8.43 -4.74
C LEU A 10 -22.47 7.57 -3.88
N ILE A 11 -22.02 6.41 -3.42
CA ILE A 11 -22.72 5.66 -2.38
C ILE A 11 -22.24 6.21 -1.04
N GLY A 12 -22.82 7.33 -0.64
CA GLY A 12 -22.79 7.75 0.75
C GLY A 12 -23.65 6.77 1.55
N CYS A 13 -23.01 5.92 2.38
CA CYS A 13 -23.75 5.09 3.33
C CYS A 13 -24.30 6.00 4.44
N VAL A 14 -25.53 6.48 4.26
CA VAL A 14 -26.27 7.19 5.32
C VAL A 14 -26.80 6.11 6.26
N VAL A 15 -26.15 5.93 7.40
CA VAL A 15 -26.71 5.14 8.49
C VAL A 15 -27.63 6.07 9.29
N ALA A 16 -28.90 6.10 8.92
CA ALA A 16 -29.94 6.79 9.68
C ALA A 16 -30.41 5.90 10.84
N CYS A 17 -29.79 6.02 12.00
CA CYS A 17 -30.37 5.54 13.25
C CYS A 17 -31.17 6.67 13.87
N LEU A 18 -32.47 6.44 14.07
CA LEU A 18 -33.38 7.43 14.61
C LEU A 18 -33.43 7.28 16.14
N ALA A 19 -32.71 8.12 16.87
CA ALA A 19 -32.87 8.30 18.30
C ALA A 19 -33.73 9.54 18.56
N ALA A 20 -34.59 9.51 19.59
CA ALA A 20 -35.46 10.63 19.96
C ALA A 20 -34.96 11.29 21.25
N CYS A 21 -34.72 12.58 21.22
CA CYS A 21 -34.52 13.39 22.42
C CYS A 21 -35.86 13.67 23.09
N SER A 22 -35.98 13.38 24.38
CA SER A 22 -37.22 13.52 25.13
C SER A 22 -37.37 14.83 25.94
N ASP A 23 -36.42 15.77 25.79
CA ASP A 23 -36.47 16.99 26.57
C ASP A 23 -37.23 18.11 25.87
N THR A 24 -38.10 18.76 26.66
CA THR A 24 -38.92 19.87 26.25
C THR A 24 -38.10 21.05 25.79
N PHE A 25 -38.14 21.34 24.52
CA PHE A 25 -37.65 22.58 23.94
C PHE A 25 -38.58 23.72 24.37
N GLU A 26 -38.08 24.71 25.08
CA GLU A 26 -38.76 26.00 25.20
C GLU A 26 -38.79 26.67 23.82
N GLU A 27 -39.88 27.38 23.48
CA GLU A 27 -40.03 28.13 22.22
C GLU A 27 -39.02 29.29 22.17
N GLY A 28 -37.78 28.98 21.76
CA GLY A 28 -36.71 29.92 21.45
C GLY A 28 -36.27 29.75 20.00
N ASP A 29 -35.40 30.66 19.54
CA ASP A 29 -34.79 30.50 18.20
C ASP A 29 -34.14 29.11 18.03
N PRO A 30 -34.31 28.46 16.90
CA PRO A 30 -33.76 27.14 16.68
C PRO A 30 -32.22 27.16 16.81
N THR A 31 -31.70 26.37 17.73
CA THR A 31 -30.26 26.23 17.96
C THR A 31 -29.80 24.86 17.42
N PRO A 32 -28.56 24.73 16.91
CA PRO A 32 -27.99 23.44 16.54
C PRO A 32 -28.00 22.45 17.70
N PRO A 33 -27.94 21.11 17.37
CA PRO A 33 -27.80 20.10 18.40
C PRO A 33 -26.63 20.40 19.34
N GLU A 34 -26.82 20.23 20.66
CA GLU A 34 -25.76 20.34 21.65
C GLU A 34 -25.12 18.94 21.86
N ILE A 35 -23.81 18.89 21.83
CA ILE A 35 -23.03 17.66 21.98
C ILE A 35 -22.05 17.75 23.16
N SER A 36 -21.65 16.60 23.72
CA SER A 36 -20.79 16.51 24.92
C SER A 36 -19.32 16.83 24.66
N VAL A 37 -18.95 17.15 23.41
CA VAL A 37 -17.56 17.42 22.99
C VAL A 37 -17.47 18.74 22.26
N THR A 38 -16.25 19.26 22.13
CA THR A 38 -15.96 20.46 21.34
C THR A 38 -15.97 20.17 19.84
N GLU A 39 -16.02 21.19 19.02
CA GLU A 39 -15.99 21.07 17.55
C GLU A 39 -14.70 20.40 17.03
N GLU A 40 -13.60 20.53 17.77
CA GLU A 40 -12.34 19.84 17.46
C GLU A 40 -11.89 19.00 18.64
N VAL A 41 -11.59 17.72 18.39
CA VAL A 41 -11.12 16.76 19.39
C VAL A 41 -9.93 15.99 18.87
N THR A 42 -9.01 15.62 19.78
CA THR A 42 -7.90 14.73 19.48
C THR A 42 -8.04 13.45 20.29
N THR A 43 -7.78 12.30 19.68
CA THR A 43 -7.82 10.98 20.34
C THR A 43 -6.68 10.08 19.84
N ASP A 44 -6.19 9.21 20.73
CA ASP A 44 -5.24 8.15 20.42
C ASP A 44 -5.92 6.78 20.23
N GLN A 45 -7.26 6.75 20.28
CA GLN A 45 -8.05 5.54 20.20
C GLN A 45 -8.55 5.28 18.76
N LEU A 46 -8.82 4.02 18.45
CA LEU A 46 -9.46 3.60 17.18
C LEU A 46 -10.98 3.80 17.19
N THR A 47 -11.57 4.13 18.34
CA THR A 47 -12.98 4.45 18.48
C THR A 47 -13.13 5.75 19.24
N PHE A 48 -14.10 6.54 18.84
CA PHE A 48 -14.44 7.79 19.50
C PHE A 48 -15.93 7.79 19.85
N SER A 49 -16.29 8.31 21.03
CA SER A 49 -17.69 8.39 21.46
C SER A 49 -18.03 9.75 22.02
N PHE A 50 -19.27 10.16 21.82
CA PHE A 50 -19.83 11.39 22.38
C PHE A 50 -21.35 11.23 22.56
N ASP A 51 -21.94 12.12 23.34
CA ASP A 51 -23.38 12.16 23.58
C ASP A 51 -24.00 13.38 22.91
N VAL A 52 -25.19 13.21 22.35
CA VAL A 52 -26.05 14.34 21.94
C VAL A 52 -26.88 14.76 23.17
N ILE A 53 -26.49 15.87 23.78
CA ILE A 53 -27.07 16.36 25.07
C ILE A 53 -28.45 16.92 24.84
N LYS A 54 -28.63 17.69 23.73
CA LYS A 54 -29.88 18.37 23.42
C LYS A 54 -30.08 18.42 21.90
N CYS A 55 -31.27 18.14 21.44
CA CYS A 55 -31.65 18.22 20.02
C CYS A 55 -33.15 18.39 19.88
N LYS A 56 -33.62 18.88 18.75
CA LYS A 56 -35.05 18.94 18.42
C LYS A 56 -35.49 17.66 17.75
N GLY A 57 -36.28 16.84 18.45
CA GLY A 57 -36.79 15.58 17.91
C GLY A 57 -35.70 14.55 17.69
N LYS A 58 -35.69 13.91 16.53
CA LYS A 58 -34.69 12.89 16.15
C LYS A 58 -33.46 13.55 15.57
N PHE A 59 -32.33 12.88 15.67
CA PHE A 59 -31.08 13.33 15.04
C PHE A 59 -30.45 12.23 14.18
N THR A 60 -29.57 12.65 13.27
CA THR A 60 -28.73 11.81 12.44
C THR A 60 -27.28 12.22 12.58
N VAL A 61 -26.37 11.26 12.41
CA VAL A 61 -24.93 11.52 12.36
C VAL A 61 -24.38 10.94 11.06
N GLU A 62 -23.69 11.76 10.29
CA GLU A 62 -23.08 11.35 9.02
C GLU A 62 -21.60 11.77 8.98
N SER A 63 -20.78 10.98 8.28
CA SER A 63 -19.43 11.39 7.92
C SER A 63 -19.51 12.25 6.66
N VAL A 64 -18.94 13.44 6.72
CA VAL A 64 -18.89 14.38 5.58
C VAL A 64 -17.56 14.34 4.84
N ASP A 65 -16.65 13.42 5.23
CA ASP A 65 -15.39 13.23 4.56
C ASP A 65 -15.57 12.39 3.30
N THR A 66 -15.25 12.97 2.16
CA THR A 66 -15.36 12.34 0.83
C THR A 66 -14.03 11.82 0.28
N GLN A 67 -12.92 12.00 1.01
CA GLN A 67 -11.59 11.65 0.52
C GLN A 67 -11.29 10.15 0.61
N TRP A 68 -11.98 9.42 1.51
CA TRP A 68 -11.74 8.02 1.76
C TRP A 68 -12.73 7.14 0.98
N PRO A 69 -12.27 6.01 0.42
CA PRO A 69 -13.13 5.10 -0.34
C PRO A 69 -14.13 4.33 0.53
N THR A 70 -13.99 4.43 1.85
CA THR A 70 -14.85 3.80 2.85
C THR A 70 -15.30 4.86 3.86
N ALA A 71 -16.52 4.73 4.38
CA ALA A 71 -17.01 5.58 5.46
C ALA A 71 -16.74 4.92 6.82
N PRO A 72 -16.50 5.69 7.89
CA PRO A 72 -16.42 5.17 9.24
C PRO A 72 -17.74 4.55 9.65
N LYS A 73 -17.69 3.49 10.45
CA LYS A 73 -18.89 2.91 11.01
C LYS A 73 -19.35 3.75 12.19
N ILE A 74 -20.59 4.25 12.11
CA ILE A 74 -21.25 5.03 13.13
C ILE A 74 -22.36 4.17 13.77
N THR A 75 -22.35 4.09 15.08
CA THR A 75 -23.36 3.38 15.86
C THR A 75 -24.02 4.36 16.82
N ILE A 76 -25.33 4.46 16.79
CA ILE A 76 -26.11 5.32 17.68
C ILE A 76 -26.96 4.43 18.58
N LYS A 77 -26.85 4.62 19.90
CA LYS A 77 -27.67 3.96 20.89
C LYS A 77 -28.22 5.03 21.82
N ASP A 78 -29.53 5.28 21.72
CA ASP A 78 -30.21 6.41 22.38
C ASP A 78 -29.54 7.74 21.99
N HIS A 79 -28.88 8.41 22.92
CA HIS A 79 -28.14 9.66 22.69
C HIS A 79 -26.64 9.44 22.52
N HIS A 80 -26.15 8.22 22.75
CA HIS A 80 -24.73 7.90 22.69
C HIS A 80 -24.32 7.52 21.28
N VAL A 81 -23.32 8.20 20.74
CA VAL A 81 -22.75 7.97 19.40
C VAL A 81 -21.36 7.40 19.55
N THR A 82 -21.12 6.27 18.86
CA THR A 82 -19.78 5.66 18.76
C THR A 82 -19.35 5.60 17.30
N VAL A 83 -18.14 6.03 17.01
CA VAL A 83 -17.55 6.09 15.68
C VAL A 83 -16.29 5.24 15.65
N GLU A 84 -16.24 4.28 14.74
CA GLU A 84 -15.02 3.51 14.46
C GLU A 84 -14.17 4.30 13.45
N LEU A 85 -13.06 4.89 13.94
CA LEU A 85 -12.18 5.72 13.11
C LEU A 85 -11.41 4.86 12.09
N ILE A 86 -11.25 5.39 10.89
CA ILE A 86 -10.58 4.71 9.76
C ILE A 86 -9.47 5.54 9.13
N ALA A 87 -9.33 6.80 9.55
CA ALA A 87 -8.36 7.75 9.04
C ALA A 87 -7.85 8.67 10.17
N ASP A 88 -6.77 9.40 9.91
CA ASP A 88 -6.18 10.38 10.81
C ASP A 88 -7.12 11.56 11.11
N TYR A 89 -7.99 11.89 10.17
CA TYR A 89 -9.05 12.88 10.32
C TYR A 89 -10.41 12.27 9.98
N THR A 90 -11.42 12.60 10.78
CA THR A 90 -12.82 12.24 10.54
C THR A 90 -13.69 13.47 10.81
N PHE A 91 -14.50 13.84 9.84
CA PHE A 91 -15.45 14.94 9.94
C PHE A 91 -16.86 14.40 10.06
N LEU A 92 -17.55 14.75 11.12
CA LEU A 92 -18.93 14.35 11.38
C LEU A 92 -19.84 15.56 11.33
N LYS A 93 -21.09 15.32 10.93
CA LYS A 93 -22.18 16.27 10.98
C LYS A 93 -23.32 15.63 11.73
N VAL A 94 -23.75 16.26 12.81
CA VAL A 94 -24.93 15.90 13.61
C VAL A 94 -26.05 16.83 13.20
N THR A 95 -27.16 16.30 12.68
CA THR A 95 -28.31 17.10 12.22
C THR A 95 -29.57 16.63 12.92
N ASP A 96 -30.37 17.55 13.47
CA ASP A 96 -31.65 17.27 14.10
C ASP A 96 -32.86 17.52 13.17
N GLU A 97 -34.08 17.32 13.65
CA GLU A 97 -35.32 17.52 12.88
C GLU A 97 -35.58 18.98 12.51
N SER A 98 -34.91 19.96 13.14
CA SER A 98 -34.97 21.38 12.71
C SER A 98 -34.15 21.64 11.44
N GLY A 99 -33.30 20.70 11.03
CA GLY A 99 -32.38 20.82 9.91
C GLY A 99 -31.09 21.57 10.29
N LEU A 100 -30.93 22.00 11.53
CA LEU A 100 -29.69 22.59 12.01
C LEU A 100 -28.66 21.52 12.32
N SER A 101 -27.40 21.86 12.19
CA SER A 101 -26.32 20.91 12.31
C SER A 101 -25.16 21.43 13.14
N GLN A 102 -24.56 20.53 13.91
CA GLN A 102 -23.27 20.70 14.58
C GLN A 102 -22.21 19.84 13.87
N HIS A 103 -21.01 20.39 13.73
CA HIS A 103 -19.89 19.68 13.13
C HIS A 103 -18.85 19.29 14.18
N ILE A 104 -18.23 18.14 13.98
CA ILE A 104 -17.14 17.63 14.81
C ILE A 104 -15.99 17.24 13.90
N LYS A 105 -14.81 17.76 14.19
CA LYS A 105 -13.55 17.33 13.60
C LYS A 105 -12.80 16.47 14.60
N ILE A 106 -12.58 15.21 14.28
CA ILE A 106 -11.83 14.27 15.10
C ILE A 106 -10.47 14.06 14.46
N GLN A 107 -9.41 14.40 15.19
CA GLN A 107 -8.03 14.10 14.79
C GLN A 107 -7.53 12.89 15.58
N SER A 108 -7.11 11.86 14.88
CA SER A 108 -6.50 10.69 15.51
C SER A 108 -4.98 10.77 15.50
N THR A 109 -4.37 10.45 16.63
CA THR A 109 -2.92 10.24 16.77
C THR A 109 -2.54 8.77 16.84
N HIS A 110 -3.52 7.86 16.67
CA HIS A 110 -3.26 6.41 16.70
C HIS A 110 -2.37 6.01 15.52
N PRO A 111 -1.29 5.23 15.73
CA PRO A 111 -0.34 4.86 14.67
C PRO A 111 -0.99 4.18 13.46
N ASP A 112 -2.02 3.34 13.69
CA ASP A 112 -2.76 2.69 12.61
C ASP A 112 -3.59 3.66 11.75
N LEU A 113 -3.79 4.88 12.18
CA LEU A 113 -4.57 5.89 11.45
C LEU A 113 -3.68 6.98 10.85
N THR A 114 -2.51 7.25 11.45
CA THR A 114 -1.57 8.30 11.00
C THR A 114 -0.63 7.84 9.91
N LEU A 115 -0.22 6.56 9.90
CA LEU A 115 0.60 6.00 8.83
C LEU A 115 -0.30 5.59 7.66
N THR A 116 -0.24 6.32 6.55
CA THR A 116 -1.09 6.07 5.37
C THR A 116 -0.37 5.41 4.20
N ILE A 117 0.95 5.41 4.19
CA ILE A 117 1.78 4.94 3.06
C ILE A 117 2.81 3.93 3.55
N TYR A 118 2.91 2.79 2.86
CA TYR A 118 4.05 1.88 2.90
C TYR A 118 4.87 2.04 1.63
N ASP A 119 6.17 2.29 1.79
CA ASP A 119 7.12 2.39 0.69
C ASP A 119 8.01 1.14 0.72
N LEU A 120 7.89 0.30 -0.30
CA LEU A 120 8.55 -0.99 -0.40
C LEU A 120 9.51 -0.99 -1.58
N HIS A 121 10.70 -1.51 -1.35
CA HIS A 121 11.70 -1.71 -2.39
C HIS A 121 11.88 -3.19 -2.66
N GLN A 122 11.80 -3.60 -3.91
CA GLN A 122 11.91 -5.00 -4.30
C GLN A 122 12.81 -5.16 -5.53
N SER A 123 13.58 -6.24 -5.53
CA SER A 123 14.39 -6.58 -6.69
C SER A 123 13.52 -7.14 -7.82
N TYR A 124 13.91 -6.83 -9.05
CA TYR A 124 13.29 -7.39 -10.25
C TYR A 124 13.32 -8.93 -10.24
N GLY A 125 12.21 -9.55 -10.61
CA GLY A 125 12.09 -11.02 -10.72
C GLY A 125 11.95 -11.76 -9.39
N VAL A 126 11.62 -11.05 -8.32
CA VAL A 126 11.41 -11.62 -7.00
C VAL A 126 9.92 -11.69 -6.69
N ARG A 127 9.50 -12.79 -6.06
CA ARG A 127 8.21 -12.94 -5.40
C ARG A 127 8.44 -12.96 -3.91
N GLN A 128 7.90 -11.97 -3.19
CA GLN A 128 8.13 -11.78 -1.76
C GLN A 128 6.81 -11.73 -1.00
N ARG A 129 6.81 -12.37 0.19
CA ARG A 129 5.74 -12.27 1.20
C ARG A 129 6.11 -11.18 2.22
N TYR A 130 5.10 -10.47 2.72
CA TYR A 130 5.24 -9.41 3.70
C TYR A 130 4.41 -9.71 4.96
N PRO A 131 4.83 -10.67 5.80
CA PRO A 131 4.07 -11.11 6.98
C PRO A 131 3.95 -10.02 8.04
N ASP A 132 4.92 -9.09 8.08
CA ASP A 132 4.96 -8.00 9.04
C ASP A 132 4.13 -6.79 8.63
N LEU A 133 3.62 -6.78 7.38
CA LEU A 133 2.75 -5.71 6.90
C LEU A 133 1.33 -5.93 7.40
N LYS A 134 1.09 -5.50 8.64
CA LYS A 134 -0.18 -5.61 9.35
C LYS A 134 -0.60 -4.25 9.87
N PHE A 135 -1.89 -3.98 9.84
CA PHE A 135 -2.50 -2.77 10.43
C PHE A 135 -3.94 -3.03 10.82
N GLY A 136 -4.49 -2.20 11.69
CA GLY A 136 -5.86 -2.30 12.17
C GLY A 136 -6.18 -3.67 12.77
N THR A 137 -7.09 -4.42 12.15
CA THR A 137 -7.49 -5.77 12.61
C THR A 137 -6.51 -6.87 12.23
N GLY A 138 -5.47 -6.55 11.46
CA GLY A 138 -4.50 -7.51 10.92
C GLY A 138 -5.01 -8.38 9.77
N LYS A 139 -6.29 -8.27 9.38
CA LYS A 139 -6.86 -8.92 8.20
C LYS A 139 -6.97 -7.91 7.08
N ILE A 140 -6.18 -8.09 6.03
CA ILE A 140 -6.08 -7.15 4.92
C ILE A 140 -6.70 -7.72 3.63
N LYS A 141 -7.16 -6.83 2.77
CA LYS A 141 -7.59 -7.12 1.40
C LYS A 141 -7.07 -6.06 0.44
N ILE A 142 -6.88 -6.41 -0.81
CA ILE A 142 -6.59 -5.44 -1.86
C ILE A 142 -7.90 -4.72 -2.18
N LEU A 143 -7.91 -3.40 -1.98
CA LEU A 143 -9.06 -2.54 -2.26
C LEU A 143 -9.04 -2.06 -3.70
N ARG A 144 -7.87 -1.64 -4.16
CA ARG A 144 -7.65 -1.17 -5.53
C ARG A 144 -6.23 -1.48 -5.93
N ASP A 145 -6.08 -2.09 -7.11
CA ASP A 145 -4.79 -2.34 -7.74
C ASP A 145 -4.79 -1.69 -9.12
N THR A 146 -3.78 -0.90 -9.40
CA THR A 146 -3.59 -0.23 -10.69
C THR A 146 -2.64 -1.05 -11.57
N GLN A 147 -2.94 -2.34 -11.79
CA GLN A 147 -2.09 -3.29 -12.53
C GLN A 147 -1.81 -2.90 -14.00
N GLU A 148 -2.37 -1.81 -14.48
CA GLU A 148 -2.24 -1.37 -15.88
C GLU A 148 -0.79 -1.16 -16.33
N ASN A 149 0.14 -0.91 -15.41
CA ASN A 149 1.54 -0.72 -15.73
C ASN A 149 2.36 -2.03 -15.84
N GLY A 150 1.85 -3.16 -15.32
CA GLY A 150 2.49 -4.48 -15.34
C GLY A 150 3.84 -4.56 -14.62
N VAL A 151 4.14 -3.65 -13.69
CA VAL A 151 5.40 -3.62 -12.92
C VAL A 151 5.41 -4.72 -11.87
N ALA A 152 4.32 -4.90 -11.14
CA ALA A 152 4.19 -5.94 -10.14
C ALA A 152 2.81 -6.59 -10.18
N LYS A 153 2.72 -7.84 -9.74
CA LYS A 153 1.47 -8.55 -9.46
C LYS A 153 1.31 -8.67 -7.96
N VAL A 154 0.16 -8.24 -7.46
CA VAL A 154 -0.14 -8.19 -6.03
C VAL A 154 -1.23 -9.19 -5.69
N SER A 155 -1.09 -9.91 -4.60
CA SER A 155 -2.10 -10.88 -4.12
C SER A 155 -2.05 -11.01 -2.61
N ILE A 156 -3.11 -11.55 -2.03
CA ILE A 156 -3.12 -12.02 -0.64
C ILE A 156 -3.12 -13.55 -0.70
N ASP A 157 -2.20 -14.17 0.02
CA ASP A 157 -2.11 -15.63 0.07
C ASP A 157 -3.17 -16.25 1.03
N PRO A 158 -3.31 -17.59 1.08
CA PRO A 158 -4.27 -18.25 1.95
C PRO A 158 -4.08 -17.96 3.45
N ASP A 159 -2.87 -17.58 3.87
CA ASP A 159 -2.55 -17.19 5.25
C ASP A 159 -2.91 -15.74 5.55
N GLY A 160 -3.42 -14.99 4.56
CA GLY A 160 -3.77 -13.58 4.68
C GLY A 160 -2.58 -12.63 4.57
N VAL A 161 -1.43 -13.09 4.07
CA VAL A 161 -0.20 -12.31 3.92
C VAL A 161 -0.14 -11.69 2.53
N LEU A 162 0.28 -10.42 2.47
CA LEU A 162 0.56 -9.73 1.22
C LEU A 162 1.71 -10.40 0.47
N VAL A 163 1.49 -10.68 -0.81
CA VAL A 163 2.49 -11.24 -1.73
C VAL A 163 2.64 -10.33 -2.93
N ILE A 164 3.85 -9.94 -3.24
CA ILE A 164 4.20 -9.10 -4.38
C ILE A 164 5.19 -9.87 -5.28
N GLU A 165 4.85 -9.96 -6.55
CA GLU A 165 5.68 -10.55 -7.59
C GLU A 165 6.12 -9.45 -8.56
N SER A 166 7.43 -9.13 -8.57
CA SER A 166 8.03 -8.10 -9.42
C SER A 166 8.23 -8.61 -10.85
N ILE A 167 7.55 -7.98 -11.82
CA ILE A 167 7.49 -8.44 -13.22
C ILE A 167 8.41 -7.63 -14.11
N LYS A 168 8.51 -6.32 -13.90
CA LYS A 168 9.45 -5.43 -14.63
C LYS A 168 9.84 -4.25 -13.74
N PRO A 169 10.99 -3.59 -14.03
CA PRO A 169 11.41 -2.40 -13.32
C PRO A 169 10.39 -1.27 -13.40
N GLY A 170 10.30 -0.48 -12.33
CA GLY A 170 9.43 0.69 -12.26
C GLY A 170 8.71 0.80 -10.92
N ARG A 171 7.76 1.73 -10.85
CA ARG A 171 6.94 1.99 -9.67
C ARG A 171 5.53 1.45 -9.87
N HIS A 172 5.02 0.74 -8.86
CA HIS A 172 3.66 0.24 -8.79
C HIS A 172 3.01 0.70 -7.50
N SER A 173 1.74 1.09 -7.55
CA SER A 173 1.00 1.52 -6.36
C SER A 173 -0.37 0.86 -6.30
N PHE A 174 -0.78 0.50 -5.09
CA PHE A 174 -2.07 -0.11 -4.82
C PHE A 174 -2.59 0.26 -3.43
N GLN A 175 -3.82 -0.07 -3.16
CA GLN A 175 -4.46 0.20 -1.88
C GLN A 175 -4.82 -1.11 -1.19
N LEU A 176 -4.50 -1.18 0.09
CA LEU A 176 -4.97 -2.22 1.01
C LEU A 176 -6.02 -1.63 1.94
N ALA A 177 -6.98 -2.44 2.34
CA ALA A 177 -7.89 -2.11 3.43
C ALA A 177 -7.96 -3.26 4.43
N ASP A 178 -8.10 -2.93 5.71
CA ASP A 178 -8.46 -3.91 6.73
C ASP A 178 -9.98 -4.16 6.78
N THR A 179 -10.45 -5.01 7.69
CA THR A 179 -11.88 -5.32 7.83
C THR A 179 -12.70 -4.17 8.42
N ARG A 180 -12.06 -3.18 9.05
CA ARG A 180 -12.71 -1.97 9.56
C ARG A 180 -12.86 -0.88 8.48
N GLY A 181 -12.08 -0.96 7.40
CA GLY A 181 -12.02 0.04 6.36
C GLY A 181 -10.84 1.00 6.48
N ILE A 182 -9.89 0.75 7.39
CA ILE A 182 -8.61 1.48 7.44
C ILE A 182 -7.85 1.21 6.14
N VAL A 183 -7.48 2.26 5.43
CA VAL A 183 -6.82 2.16 4.12
C VAL A 183 -5.34 2.50 4.24
N ARG A 184 -4.51 1.74 3.50
CA ARG A 184 -3.10 2.01 3.30
C ARG A 184 -2.78 2.08 1.81
N TYR A 185 -2.00 3.07 1.45
CA TYR A 185 -1.35 3.11 0.15
C TYR A 185 -0.04 2.35 0.23
N VAL A 186 0.19 1.48 -0.73
CA VAL A 186 1.44 0.74 -0.86
C VAL A 186 2.08 1.17 -2.17
N ILE A 187 3.32 1.59 -2.08
CA ILE A 187 4.18 1.90 -3.22
C ILE A 187 5.25 0.84 -3.26
N VAL A 188 5.45 0.25 -4.42
CA VAL A 188 6.52 -0.73 -4.66
C VAL A 188 7.42 -0.19 -5.74
N ASP A 189 8.66 0.09 -5.39
CA ASP A 189 9.72 0.42 -6.34
C ASP A 189 10.49 -0.85 -6.68
N VAL A 190 10.36 -1.29 -7.95
CA VAL A 190 11.07 -2.45 -8.47
C VAL A 190 12.35 -1.99 -9.16
N ASN A 191 13.47 -2.45 -8.64
CA ASN A 191 14.79 -2.11 -9.15
C ASN A 191 14.99 -2.59 -10.60
N LYS A 192 15.86 -1.89 -11.34
CA LYS A 192 16.25 -2.22 -12.71
C LYS A 192 16.87 -3.62 -12.79
N GLY A 193 16.56 -4.35 -13.85
CA GLY A 193 17.10 -5.67 -14.11
C GLY A 193 16.90 -6.10 -15.56
N TRP A 194 17.55 -7.20 -15.94
CA TRP A 194 17.54 -7.74 -17.30
C TRP A 194 17.26 -9.22 -17.31
N ASP A 195 16.56 -9.66 -18.36
CA ASP A 195 16.37 -11.06 -18.68
C ASP A 195 17.55 -11.57 -19.51
N VAL A 196 18.19 -12.61 -19.05
CA VAL A 196 19.21 -13.35 -19.79
C VAL A 196 18.54 -14.53 -20.48
N THR A 197 18.17 -14.35 -21.75
CA THR A 197 17.43 -15.36 -22.54
C THR A 197 18.30 -16.10 -23.56
N GLY A 198 19.58 -15.76 -23.64
CA GLY A 198 20.56 -16.37 -24.56
C GLY A 198 21.93 -16.54 -23.90
N SER A 199 22.90 -17.01 -24.70
CA SER A 199 24.25 -17.27 -24.23
C SER A 199 25.09 -15.99 -23.99
N THR A 200 24.64 -14.83 -24.44
CA THR A 200 25.32 -13.54 -24.26
C THR A 200 24.32 -12.44 -23.91
N LEU A 201 24.78 -11.50 -23.05
CA LEU A 201 24.06 -10.27 -22.74
C LEU A 201 25.09 -9.14 -22.58
N GLU A 202 24.83 -8.02 -23.22
CA GLU A 202 25.63 -6.78 -23.05
C GLU A 202 24.74 -5.71 -22.44
N VAL A 203 25.22 -5.05 -21.38
CA VAL A 203 24.53 -3.98 -20.70
C VAL A 203 25.47 -2.83 -20.41
N GLU A 204 24.91 -1.63 -20.31
CA GLU A 204 25.60 -0.42 -19.86
C GLU A 204 25.07 -0.02 -18.49
N CYS A 205 25.96 0.43 -17.62
CA CYS A 205 25.63 0.94 -16.29
C CYS A 205 26.51 2.12 -15.89
N GLN A 206 26.17 2.74 -14.78
CA GLN A 206 26.99 3.75 -14.12
C GLN A 206 27.71 3.14 -12.92
N GLN A 207 28.73 3.83 -12.44
CA GLN A 207 29.42 3.51 -11.19
C GLN A 207 28.43 3.51 -10.02
N GLY A 208 28.60 2.58 -9.08
CA GLY A 208 27.75 2.44 -7.88
C GLY A 208 26.37 1.82 -8.12
N GLU A 209 26.00 1.45 -9.36
CA GLU A 209 24.72 0.82 -9.63
C GLU A 209 24.65 -0.62 -9.11
N LEU A 210 23.44 -1.04 -8.71
CA LEU A 210 23.09 -2.41 -8.40
C LEU A 210 22.34 -3.02 -9.59
N LEU A 211 22.93 -4.03 -10.22
CA LEU A 211 22.39 -4.68 -11.41
C LEU A 211 21.78 -6.03 -11.06
N ASN A 212 20.61 -6.32 -11.59
CA ASN A 212 19.90 -7.58 -11.36
C ASN A 212 19.66 -8.31 -12.70
N PHE A 213 20.03 -9.59 -12.78
CA PHE A 213 19.87 -10.42 -13.96
C PHE A 213 19.07 -11.66 -13.62
N LEU A 214 17.99 -11.90 -14.36
CA LEU A 214 17.22 -13.15 -14.32
C LEU A 214 17.68 -14.07 -15.43
N ILE A 215 18.26 -15.19 -15.06
CA ILE A 215 18.78 -16.15 -16.05
C ILE A 215 17.66 -17.11 -16.44
N LYS A 216 17.00 -16.80 -17.55
CA LYS A 216 15.90 -17.57 -18.14
C LYS A 216 16.39 -18.55 -19.22
N TYR A 217 17.67 -18.55 -19.53
CA TYR A 217 18.30 -19.43 -20.50
C TYR A 217 18.67 -20.77 -19.87
N GLY A 218 18.43 -21.89 -20.60
CA GLY A 218 18.72 -23.23 -20.13
C GLY A 218 17.82 -23.73 -18.99
N ASN A 219 18.25 -24.78 -18.28
CA ASN A 219 17.48 -25.50 -17.28
C ASN A 219 17.83 -25.07 -15.83
N GLY A 220 18.46 -23.93 -15.66
CA GLY A 220 18.88 -23.41 -14.35
C GLY A 220 20.12 -24.10 -13.77
N GLY A 221 20.39 -23.82 -12.49
CA GLY A 221 21.57 -24.36 -11.80
C GLY A 221 22.87 -23.67 -12.19
N TRP A 222 22.81 -22.39 -12.51
CA TRP A 222 23.92 -21.56 -12.94
C TRP A 222 24.90 -21.31 -11.82
N LYS A 223 26.19 -21.32 -12.18
CA LYS A 223 27.31 -20.96 -11.29
C LYS A 223 28.22 -19.98 -12.00
N LEU A 224 28.76 -19.04 -11.28
CA LEU A 224 29.82 -18.17 -11.77
C LEU A 224 31.10 -18.98 -11.93
N VAL A 225 31.64 -19.01 -13.15
CA VAL A 225 32.87 -19.74 -13.49
C VAL A 225 34.07 -18.78 -13.48
N SER A 226 33.90 -17.59 -14.01
CA SER A 226 34.93 -16.56 -13.98
C SER A 226 34.34 -15.16 -14.03
N ALA A 227 35.05 -14.22 -13.36
CA ALA A 227 34.88 -12.79 -13.55
C ALA A 227 36.22 -12.23 -14.05
N ALA A 228 36.21 -11.43 -15.10
CA ALA A 228 37.43 -10.92 -15.74
C ALA A 228 38.09 -9.75 -14.99
N VAL A 229 37.68 -9.46 -13.76
CA VAL A 229 38.26 -8.40 -12.91
C VAL A 229 38.46 -8.93 -11.50
N GLU A 230 39.64 -8.71 -10.93
CA GLU A 230 40.01 -9.01 -9.55
C GLU A 230 39.35 -8.05 -8.52
N THR A 231 38.13 -7.67 -8.72
CA THR A 231 37.43 -6.76 -7.80
C THR A 231 36.47 -7.55 -6.87
N PRO A 232 36.32 -7.14 -5.60
CA PRO A 232 35.50 -7.83 -4.62
C PRO A 232 34.02 -7.57 -4.88
N PHE A 233 33.48 -8.12 -5.98
CA PHE A 233 32.07 -8.06 -6.26
C PHE A 233 31.37 -9.17 -5.47
N ASN A 234 30.36 -8.81 -4.72
CA ASN A 234 29.40 -9.79 -4.19
C ASN A 234 28.55 -10.30 -5.35
N VAL A 235 28.99 -11.41 -5.95
CA VAL A 235 28.23 -12.12 -6.95
C VAL A 235 27.38 -13.18 -6.23
N LEU A 236 26.10 -12.99 -6.19
CA LEU A 236 25.17 -13.95 -5.62
C LEU A 236 24.37 -14.60 -6.76
N VAL A 237 24.68 -15.84 -7.10
CA VAL A 237 23.83 -16.65 -7.98
C VAL A 237 22.94 -17.50 -7.07
N THR A 238 21.68 -17.12 -6.94
CA THR A 238 20.75 -17.80 -6.05
C THR A 238 19.56 -18.34 -6.80
N LYS A 239 19.21 -19.57 -6.45
CA LYS A 239 17.93 -20.17 -6.76
C LYS A 239 17.33 -20.69 -5.46
N GLY A 240 16.09 -20.35 -5.18
CA GLY A 240 15.41 -20.95 -4.04
C GLY A 240 14.42 -20.03 -3.34
N THR A 241 13.82 -20.60 -2.32
CA THR A 241 12.97 -19.87 -1.36
C THR A 241 13.84 -19.53 -0.15
N ASN A 242 13.90 -18.26 0.21
CA ASN A 242 14.50 -17.83 1.46
C ASN A 242 13.35 -17.29 2.32
N GLY A 243 12.69 -18.19 3.07
CA GLY A 243 11.57 -17.82 3.93
C GLY A 243 10.45 -17.11 3.13
N ASP A 244 10.38 -15.79 3.29
CA ASP A 244 9.34 -14.95 2.66
C ASP A 244 9.68 -14.47 1.24
N CYS A 245 10.85 -14.85 0.70
CA CYS A 245 11.31 -14.44 -0.63
C CYS A 245 11.56 -15.66 -1.52
N THR A 246 11.00 -15.62 -2.73
CA THR A 246 11.20 -16.64 -3.79
C THR A 246 11.71 -15.95 -5.04
N TYR A 247 12.83 -16.44 -5.57
CA TYR A 247 13.35 -16.03 -6.87
C TYR A 247 12.65 -16.83 -7.97
N LEU A 248 12.11 -16.15 -8.98
CA LEU A 248 11.35 -16.79 -10.06
C LEU A 248 12.26 -17.59 -11.02
N TYR A 249 13.54 -17.18 -11.10
CA TYR A 249 14.58 -17.80 -11.95
C TYR A 249 15.91 -17.80 -11.20
N ASP A 250 16.93 -18.39 -11.80
CA ASP A 250 18.29 -18.18 -11.32
C ASP A 250 18.63 -16.70 -11.43
N TRP A 251 19.14 -16.13 -10.37
CA TRP A 251 19.31 -14.70 -10.22
C TRP A 251 20.75 -14.33 -9.89
N LEU A 252 21.29 -13.39 -10.66
CA LEU A 252 22.60 -12.81 -10.47
C LEU A 252 22.43 -11.34 -10.09
N GLN A 253 23.04 -10.94 -8.99
CA GLN A 253 23.12 -9.53 -8.59
C GLN A 253 24.59 -9.08 -8.61
N LEU A 254 24.83 -7.94 -9.23
CA LEU A 254 26.14 -7.30 -9.29
C LEU A 254 26.05 -5.93 -8.64
N SER A 255 26.92 -5.68 -7.66
CA SER A 255 27.16 -4.33 -7.14
C SER A 255 28.37 -3.74 -7.85
N ILE A 256 28.16 -2.69 -8.60
CA ILE A 256 29.22 -2.00 -9.35
C ILE A 256 29.92 -1.01 -8.42
N PRO A 257 31.24 -1.11 -8.21
CA PRO A 257 31.97 -0.16 -7.39
C PRO A 257 31.91 1.26 -7.94
N MET A 258 32.08 2.24 -7.04
CA MET A 258 32.12 3.67 -7.38
C MET A 258 33.35 4.08 -8.19
N ASP A 259 34.38 3.25 -8.22
CA ASP A 259 35.63 3.43 -8.95
C ASP A 259 35.79 2.47 -10.15
N ALA A 260 34.76 1.70 -10.46
CA ALA A 260 34.80 0.79 -11.60
C ALA A 260 34.76 1.56 -12.92
N SER A 261 35.53 1.09 -13.90
CA SER A 261 35.54 1.63 -15.27
C SER A 261 35.82 0.54 -16.30
N GLY A 262 35.44 0.78 -17.54
CA GLY A 262 35.68 -0.14 -18.64
C GLY A 262 34.66 -1.28 -18.68
N GLN A 263 35.10 -2.48 -19.11
CA GLN A 263 34.23 -3.66 -19.29
C GLN A 263 34.52 -4.70 -18.23
N LEU A 264 33.41 -5.20 -17.64
CA LEU A 264 33.38 -6.29 -16.68
C LEU A 264 32.71 -7.50 -17.38
N ILE A 265 33.40 -8.64 -17.40
CA ILE A 265 32.89 -9.83 -18.10
C ILE A 265 32.68 -10.94 -17.09
N TYR A 266 31.44 -11.42 -17.00
CA TYR A 266 31.03 -12.52 -16.12
C TYR A 266 30.66 -13.74 -16.98
N LYS A 267 31.24 -14.89 -16.65
CA LYS A 267 30.93 -16.17 -17.30
C LYS A 267 30.27 -17.09 -16.31
N LEU A 268 29.12 -17.59 -16.68
CA LEU A 268 28.33 -18.56 -15.93
C LEU A 268 28.25 -19.87 -16.69
N GLU A 269 28.20 -20.97 -15.98
CA GLU A 269 27.98 -22.31 -16.50
C GLU A 269 26.88 -23.02 -15.70
N ASN A 270 26.01 -23.75 -16.38
CA ASN A 270 25.00 -24.56 -15.72
C ASN A 270 25.41 -26.04 -15.63
N ARG A 271 24.56 -26.85 -15.04
CA ARG A 271 24.82 -28.31 -14.88
C ARG A 271 24.89 -29.08 -16.20
N ASP A 272 24.31 -28.55 -17.27
CA ASP A 272 24.26 -29.15 -18.59
C ASP A 272 25.44 -28.70 -19.46
N GLY A 273 26.38 -27.92 -18.92
CA GLY A 273 27.54 -27.40 -19.64
C GLY A 273 27.21 -26.22 -20.57
N LEU A 274 26.03 -25.62 -20.44
CA LEU A 274 25.72 -24.38 -21.15
C LEU A 274 26.45 -23.20 -20.52
N HIS A 275 26.84 -22.25 -21.35
CA HIS A 275 27.54 -21.04 -20.91
C HIS A 275 26.69 -19.80 -21.18
N VAL A 276 26.78 -18.84 -20.26
CA VAL A 276 26.28 -17.47 -20.41
C VAL A 276 27.41 -16.51 -20.15
N THR A 277 27.57 -15.52 -21.02
CA THR A 277 28.51 -14.40 -20.83
C THR A 277 27.72 -13.12 -20.69
N ILE A 278 27.92 -12.42 -19.58
CA ILE A 278 27.36 -11.08 -19.31
C ILE A 278 28.51 -10.08 -19.37
N THR A 279 28.42 -9.15 -20.31
CA THR A 279 29.38 -8.04 -20.45
C THR A 279 28.72 -6.77 -19.93
N VAL A 280 29.32 -6.14 -18.93
CA VAL A 280 28.86 -4.87 -18.32
C VAL A 280 29.84 -3.79 -18.69
N SER A 281 29.41 -2.79 -19.44
CA SER A 281 30.19 -1.59 -19.76
C SER A 281 29.87 -0.50 -18.76
N VAL A 282 30.86 -0.12 -17.94
CA VAL A 282 30.71 0.92 -16.91
C VAL A 282 31.07 2.27 -17.51
N LYS A 283 30.14 3.20 -17.48
CA LYS A 283 30.36 4.59 -17.89
C LYS A 283 30.86 5.40 -16.69
N GLU A 284 31.89 6.20 -16.93
CA GLU A 284 32.29 7.20 -15.97
C GLU A 284 31.19 8.26 -15.83
N SER A 285 30.88 8.65 -14.58
CA SER A 285 29.85 9.63 -14.24
C SER A 285 30.33 11.07 -14.48
#